data_8cab7a08f3fd20aadf4ed642629a2749
#
_entry.id   8cab7a08f3fd20aadf4ed642629a2749
#
_cell.length_a   1.000
_cell.length_b   1.000
_cell.length_c   1.000
_cell.angle_alpha   90.00
_cell.angle_beta   90.00
_cell.angle_gamma   90.00
#
_symmetry.space_group_name_H-M   'P 1'
#
loop_
_entity.id
_entity.type
_entity.pdbx_description
1 polymer ?
#
loop_
_entity_poly.entity_id
_entity_poly.type
_entity_poly.pdbx_seq_one_letter_code
_entity_poly.pdbx_strand_id
1 'polypeptide(L)' 'MNLYGTPAEGVYTTSEIVAKYTGVSVEHVRHLTNKYRDELEKFGRLVFKNSSLPSGQTRKVWHYNEQQATFLIALMRNTD' A
#
# COMPACT_ATOMS: atom_id res chain seq x y z
N MET A 1 -2.26 -0.49 -17.96
CA MET A 1 -1.83 -1.46 -16.97
C MET A 1 -2.74 -1.43 -15.76
N ASN A 2 -3.09 -2.57 -15.28
CA ASN A 2 -3.92 -2.65 -14.09
C ASN A 2 -3.13 -2.29 -12.85
N LEU A 3 -3.69 -1.42 -12.05
CA LEU A 3 -3.15 -1.14 -10.74
C LEU A 3 -3.26 -2.37 -9.83
N TYR A 4 -4.16 -3.25 -10.15
CA TYR A 4 -4.53 -4.38 -9.32
C TYR A 4 -4.51 -5.65 -10.14
N GLY A 5 -4.09 -6.72 -9.51
CA GLY A 5 -4.27 -8.03 -10.07
C GLY A 5 -5.63 -8.57 -9.71
N THR A 6 -5.82 -9.85 -9.95
CA THR A 6 -7.01 -10.53 -9.49
C THR A 6 -6.99 -10.54 -7.96
N PRO A 7 -8.02 -10.00 -7.32
CA PRO A 7 -8.03 -9.91 -5.86
C PRO A 7 -8.27 -11.29 -5.26
N ALA A 8 -7.20 -11.90 -4.79
CA ALA A 8 -7.33 -13.11 -3.99
C ALA A 8 -7.41 -12.67 -2.54
N GLU A 9 -8.42 -13.15 -1.82
CA GLU A 9 -8.59 -12.84 -0.41
C GLU A 9 -8.72 -11.35 -0.13
N GLY A 10 -9.33 -10.62 -1.07
CA GLY A 10 -9.56 -9.20 -0.87
C GLY A 10 -8.40 -8.30 -1.17
N VAL A 11 -7.27 -8.85 -1.59
CA VAL A 11 -6.12 -8.02 -1.93
C VAL A 11 -6.34 -7.36 -3.28
N TYR A 12 -6.14 -6.06 -3.34
CA TYR A 12 -6.38 -5.26 -4.53
C TYR A 12 -5.05 -4.75 -5.09
N THR A 13 -4.15 -4.27 -4.21
CA THR A 13 -2.86 -3.75 -4.64
C THR A 13 -1.90 -3.79 -3.45
N THR A 14 -0.67 -3.34 -3.66
CA THR A 14 0.35 -3.34 -2.63
C THR A 14 0.99 -1.96 -2.51
N SER A 15 1.76 -1.77 -1.44
CA SER A 15 2.47 -0.51 -1.23
C SER A 15 3.44 -0.21 -2.37
N GLU A 16 4.06 -1.24 -2.94
CA GLU A 16 5.01 -1.03 -4.03
C GLU A 16 4.30 -0.62 -5.31
N ILE A 17 3.15 -1.22 -5.58
CA ILE A 17 2.37 -0.85 -6.76
C ILE A 17 1.81 0.56 -6.62
N VAL A 18 1.33 0.90 -5.44
CA VAL A 18 0.82 2.26 -5.18
C VAL A 18 1.93 3.28 -5.36
N ALA A 19 3.13 3.00 -4.83
CA ALA A 19 4.26 3.90 -4.99
C ALA A 19 4.60 4.10 -6.47
N LYS A 20 4.62 3.02 -7.23
CA LYS A 20 4.92 3.09 -8.65
C LYS A 20 3.86 3.88 -9.40
N TYR A 21 2.60 3.65 -9.07
CA TYR A 21 1.49 4.31 -9.75
C TYR A 21 1.47 5.81 -9.47
N THR A 22 1.78 6.21 -8.23
CA THR A 22 1.70 7.62 -7.84
C THR A 22 3.00 8.38 -8.05
N GLY A 23 4.10 7.67 -8.26
CA GLY A 23 5.39 8.30 -8.44
C GLY A 23 6.08 8.73 -7.14
N VAL A 24 5.55 8.31 -6.00
CA VAL A 24 6.19 8.59 -4.71
C VAL A 24 7.01 7.39 -4.27
N SER A 25 7.90 7.60 -3.30
CA SER A 25 8.73 6.51 -2.81
C SER A 25 7.91 5.53 -2.00
N VAL A 26 8.35 4.27 -1.98
CA VAL A 26 7.66 3.25 -1.20
C VAL A 26 7.75 3.56 0.30
N GLU A 27 8.83 4.21 0.73
CA GLU A 27 8.96 4.62 2.13
C GLU A 27 7.88 5.61 2.51
N HIS A 28 7.55 6.53 1.60
CA HIS A 28 6.49 7.49 1.85
C HIS A 28 5.14 6.80 1.98
N VAL A 29 4.88 5.82 1.09
CA VAL A 29 3.64 5.05 1.15
C VAL A 29 3.55 4.30 2.48
N ARG A 30 4.64 3.67 2.91
CA ARG A 30 4.66 2.96 4.19
C ARG A 30 4.46 3.91 5.37
N HIS A 31 5.05 5.10 5.29
CA HIS A 31 4.88 6.10 6.32
C HIS A 31 3.42 6.50 6.47
N LEU A 32 2.75 6.76 5.36
CA LEU A 32 1.33 7.11 5.38
C LEU A 32 0.48 5.95 5.88
N THR A 33 0.85 4.72 5.53
CA THR A 33 0.13 3.54 5.98
C THR A 33 0.18 3.44 7.50
N ASN A 34 1.35 3.65 8.08
CA ASN A 34 1.49 3.61 9.54
C ASN A 34 0.77 4.77 10.20
N LYS A 35 0.87 5.95 9.61
CA LYS A 35 0.27 7.15 10.18
C LYS A 35 -1.25 7.07 10.21
N TYR A 36 -1.83 6.52 9.15
CA TYR A 36 -3.30 6.44 9.01
C TYR A 36 -3.82 5.02 9.19
N ARG A 37 -3.10 4.23 9.96
CA ARG A 37 -3.44 2.83 10.15
C ARG A 37 -4.87 2.62 10.62
N ASP A 38 -5.29 3.39 11.62
CA ASP A 38 -6.64 3.24 12.17
C ASP A 38 -7.71 3.55 11.13
N GLU A 39 -7.45 4.58 10.31
CA GLU A 39 -8.39 4.93 9.25
C GLU A 39 -8.47 3.83 8.19
N LEU A 40 -7.32 3.30 7.82
CA LEU A 40 -7.27 2.24 6.82
C LEU A 40 -7.98 0.98 7.28
N GLU A 41 -7.87 0.66 8.57
CA GLU A 41 -8.50 -0.53 9.09
C GLU A 41 -10.02 -0.43 9.16
N LYS A 42 -10.57 0.78 9.05
CA LYS A 42 -12.01 0.94 8.93
C LYS A 42 -12.55 0.41 7.61
N PHE A 43 -11.71 0.30 6.60
CA PHE A 43 -12.10 -0.22 5.28
C PHE A 43 -11.84 -1.70 5.14
N GLY A 44 -11.26 -2.33 6.16
CA GLY A 44 -10.93 -3.74 6.11
C GLY A 44 -9.61 -3.99 6.80
N ARG A 45 -9.28 -5.27 6.92
CA ARG A 45 -8.06 -5.67 7.61
C ARG A 45 -6.83 -5.23 6.83
N LEU A 46 -5.91 -4.60 7.52
CA LEU A 46 -4.65 -4.17 6.92
C LEU A 46 -3.61 -5.27 7.14
N VAL A 47 -3.06 -5.77 6.03
CA VAL A 47 -2.17 -6.94 6.04
C VAL A 47 -0.84 -6.56 5.41
N PHE A 48 0.23 -7.18 5.87
CA PHE A 48 1.52 -7.01 5.21
C PHE A 48 2.24 -8.35 5.12
N LYS A 49 3.20 -8.41 4.21
CA LYS A 49 4.09 -9.55 4.07
C LYS A 49 5.52 -9.05 4.00
N ASN A 50 6.46 -9.86 4.50
CA ASN A 50 7.87 -9.55 4.38
C ASN A 50 8.39 -10.09 3.07
N SER A 51 9.14 -9.26 2.36
CA SER A 51 9.75 -9.63 1.09
C SER A 51 11.26 -9.59 1.25
N SER A 52 11.95 -10.62 0.75
CA SER A 52 13.40 -10.68 0.82
C SER A 52 14.02 -9.83 -0.27
N LEU A 53 15.10 -9.11 0.10
CA LEU A 53 15.85 -8.31 -0.84
C LEU A 53 17.13 -9.06 -1.21
N PRO A 54 17.74 -8.75 -2.37
CA PRO A 54 19.00 -9.39 -2.76
C PRO A 54 20.12 -9.19 -1.75
N SER A 55 20.05 -8.11 -0.95
CA SER A 55 21.05 -7.84 0.07
C SER A 55 20.90 -8.73 1.30
N GLY A 56 19.86 -9.56 1.37
CA GLY A 56 19.59 -10.40 2.52
C GLY A 56 18.69 -9.76 3.55
N GLN A 57 18.32 -8.51 3.35
CA GLN A 57 17.39 -7.82 4.24
C GLN A 57 15.96 -8.11 3.82
N THR A 58 15.02 -7.81 4.72
CA THR A 58 13.61 -7.97 4.40
C THR A 58 12.93 -6.61 4.35
N ARG A 59 11.89 -6.54 3.57
CA ARG A 59 11.09 -5.33 3.40
C ARG A 59 9.63 -5.67 3.67
N LYS A 60 8.96 -4.81 4.42
CA LYS A 60 7.53 -4.95 4.67
C LYS A 60 6.76 -4.42 3.47
N VAL A 61 5.90 -5.26 2.89
CA VAL A 61 5.05 -4.90 1.77
C VAL A 61 3.61 -4.92 2.23
N TRP A 62 2.97 -3.77 2.26
CA TRP A 62 1.58 -3.68 2.69
C TRP A 62 0.66 -4.09 1.56
N HIS A 63 -0.43 -4.77 1.93
CA HIS A 63 -1.46 -5.20 0.99
C HIS A 63 -2.74 -4.44 1.30
N TYR A 64 -3.34 -3.88 0.26
CA TYR A 64 -4.52 -3.03 0.44
C TYR A 64 -5.68 -3.57 -0.37
N ASN A 65 -6.90 -3.34 0.14
CA ASN A 65 -8.08 -3.54 -0.68
C ASN A 65 -8.32 -2.26 -1.49
N GLU A 66 -9.38 -2.27 -2.30
CA GLU A 66 -9.66 -1.13 -3.18
C GLU A 66 -9.88 0.16 -2.40
N GLN A 67 -10.63 0.09 -1.32
CA GLN A 67 -10.96 1.27 -0.52
C GLN A 67 -9.72 1.84 0.17
N GLN A 68 -8.87 0.97 0.68
CA GLN A 68 -7.64 1.39 1.33
C GLN A 68 -6.71 2.08 0.34
N ALA A 69 -6.57 1.50 -0.86
CA ALA A 69 -5.74 2.09 -1.89
C ALA A 69 -6.27 3.44 -2.32
N THR A 70 -7.57 3.55 -2.50
CA THR A 70 -8.21 4.81 -2.89
C THR A 70 -7.96 5.88 -1.85
N PHE A 71 -8.09 5.53 -0.58
CA PHE A 71 -7.85 6.46 0.53
C PHE A 71 -6.41 6.98 0.51
N LEU A 72 -5.45 6.07 0.36
CA LEU A 72 -4.03 6.47 0.32
C LEU A 72 -3.72 7.37 -0.86
N ILE A 73 -4.23 7.03 -2.03
CA ILE A 73 -3.98 7.83 -3.22
C ILE A 73 -4.58 9.22 -3.07
N ALA A 74 -5.77 9.30 -2.48
CA ALA A 74 -6.40 10.58 -2.23
C ALA A 74 -5.58 11.44 -1.27
N LEU A 75 -5.02 10.82 -0.22
CA LEU A 75 -4.15 11.55 0.71
C LEU A 75 -2.93 12.12 -0.01
N MET A 76 -2.33 11.33 -0.88
CA MET A 76 -1.14 11.78 -1.58
C MET A 76 -1.42 12.90 -2.57
N ARG A 77 -2.63 12.91 -3.13
CA ARG A 77 -3.02 13.98 -4.05
C ARG A 77 -3.37 15.28 -3.35
N ASN A 78 -3.79 15.18 -2.08
CA ASN A 78 -4.22 16.35 -1.33
C ASN A 78 -3.10 16.98 -0.54
N THR A 79 -1.92 16.37 -0.50
CA THR A 79 -0.76 16.95 0.16
C THR A 79 0.12 17.59 -0.89
N ASP A 80 0.35 18.83 -0.73
CA ASP A 80 1.25 19.58 -1.62
C ASP A 80 2.61 19.68 -1.01
#